data_46caf21e3b6879275c82be0514980cda
#
_entry.id   46caf21e3b6879275c82be0514980cda
#
_cell.length_a   1.000
_cell.length_b   1.000
_cell.length_c   1.000
_cell.angle_alpha   90.00
_cell.angle_beta   90.00
_cell.angle_gamma   90.00
#
_symmetry.space_group_name_H-M   'P 1'
#
loop_
_entity.id
_entity.type
_entity.pdbx_description
1 polymer ?
#
loop_
_entity_poly.entity_id
_entity_poly.type
_entity_poly.pdbx_seq_one_letter_code
_entity_poly.pdbx_strand_id
1 'polypeptide(L)'
;MTAYAILSGLVGSEMCIRDSSGSGDNGRIIKSDLDNIETSLTDKPPTDKVAETAAPPISPTVKPQANITKSESFDEIDNNSMRKAIAKRLSQSKFSAPHYYLSVEFNMDNAIAFREQYNSIPNTKISFNDIVIKACAIALREHPKVNSQWSEEKTRLNHHIHIGVAVGVDDGLVVPVIKFADSESLHSINSMVRDFAVRAKSKKLRPDEIEGSTFTISNLGMFGIKEFTSIINQPNSAILSVGSIIKKPVVIDDKITIGNTMKLTLACDHRTIDGVTGSLFLQTLKGYLENPVTILV
;
A
#
# COMPACT_ATOMS: atom_id res chain seq x y z
N MET A 1 10.41 -41.70 13.91
CA MET A 1 9.74 -40.50 14.41
C MET A 1 10.44 -39.29 13.85
N THR A 2 9.74 -38.57 13.12
CA THR A 2 10.03 -37.64 12.04
C THR A 2 10.68 -36.33 12.47
N ALA A 3 11.71 -35.96 11.73
CA ALA A 3 12.48 -34.71 11.82
C ALA A 3 11.70 -33.51 11.26
N TYR A 4 10.82 -32.88 12.03
CA TYR A 4 10.08 -31.69 11.59
C TYR A 4 9.86 -30.63 12.70
N ALA A 5 10.78 -30.52 13.65
CA ALA A 5 10.61 -29.55 14.74
C ALA A 5 11.83 -28.69 15.07
N ILE A 6 12.74 -28.42 14.09
CA ILE A 6 13.87 -27.51 14.33
C ILE A 6 14.12 -26.68 13.08
N LEU A 7 13.25 -25.69 12.80
CA LEU A 7 13.46 -24.74 11.69
C LEU A 7 12.84 -23.35 11.94
N SER A 8 12.80 -22.88 13.18
CA SER A 8 12.34 -21.50 13.45
C SER A 8 13.27 -20.67 14.35
N GLY A 9 14.57 -20.99 14.41
CA GLY A 9 15.49 -20.27 15.29
C GLY A 9 16.89 -19.95 14.74
N LEU A 10 17.15 -20.14 13.44
CA LEU A 10 18.53 -20.06 12.91
C LEU A 10 18.66 -19.15 11.67
N VAL A 11 18.19 -17.91 11.75
CA VAL A 11 18.58 -16.86 10.80
C VAL A 11 19.47 -15.87 11.53
N GLY A 12 20.75 -16.13 11.57
CA GLY A 12 21.77 -15.26 12.19
C GLY A 12 23.06 -15.96 12.59
N SER A 13 23.06 -17.30 12.73
CA SER A 13 24.21 -18.04 13.24
C SER A 13 25.01 -18.83 12.19
N GLU A 14 24.58 -18.87 10.94
CA GLU A 14 25.24 -19.70 9.90
C GLU A 14 26.62 -19.17 9.47
N MET A 15 26.95 -17.92 9.77
CA MET A 15 28.24 -17.33 9.39
C MET A 15 29.36 -17.64 10.37
N CYS A 16 29.06 -18.03 11.62
CA CYS A 16 30.04 -18.34 12.66
C CYS A 16 30.36 -19.85 12.78
N ILE A 17 29.54 -20.71 12.17
CA ILE A 17 29.69 -22.19 12.31
C ILE A 17 30.78 -22.74 11.41
N ARG A 18 31.15 -22.09 10.31
CA ARG A 18 32.15 -22.59 9.34
C ARG A 18 33.60 -22.57 9.83
N ASP A 19 33.91 -21.72 10.80
CA ASP A 19 35.29 -21.50 11.27
C ASP A 19 35.55 -22.03 12.68
N SER A 20 34.61 -22.76 13.30
CA SER A 20 34.72 -23.29 14.65
C SER A 20 35.12 -24.76 14.63
N SER A 21 36.15 -25.14 15.38
CA SER A 21 36.49 -26.52 15.63
C SER A 21 35.63 -27.09 16.78
N GLY A 22 34.84 -28.14 16.50
CA GLY A 22 33.98 -28.77 17.51
C GLY A 22 34.73 -29.68 18.47
N SER A 23 34.35 -29.66 19.75
CA SER A 23 34.93 -30.48 20.82
C SER A 23 34.21 -31.84 21.04
N GLY A 24 33.17 -32.16 20.29
CA GLY A 24 32.45 -33.43 20.35
C GLY A 24 33.10 -34.57 19.58
N ASP A 25 32.59 -35.80 19.74
CA ASP A 25 33.07 -36.99 19.05
C ASP A 25 33.15 -36.81 17.53
N ASN A 26 34.29 -37.09 16.94
CA ASN A 26 34.62 -36.88 15.53
C ASN A 26 34.59 -35.42 15.07
N GLY A 27 34.90 -34.44 15.93
CA GLY A 27 34.94 -33.03 15.56
C GLY A 27 33.57 -32.36 15.46
N ARG A 28 32.54 -32.91 16.08
CA ARG A 28 31.18 -32.38 16.09
C ARG A 28 31.06 -31.16 17.03
N ILE A 29 30.51 -30.07 16.54
CA ILE A 29 30.25 -28.89 17.35
C ILE A 29 29.11 -29.19 18.33
N ILE A 30 29.34 -28.98 19.63
CA ILE A 30 28.34 -29.11 20.69
C ILE A 30 27.98 -27.73 21.27
N LYS A 31 26.89 -27.65 22.04
CA LYS A 31 26.36 -26.39 22.54
C LYS A 31 27.38 -25.58 23.36
N SER A 32 28.26 -26.22 24.10
CA SER A 32 29.32 -25.56 24.87
C SER A 32 30.40 -24.89 24.00
N ASP A 33 30.55 -25.30 22.74
CA ASP A 33 31.49 -24.66 21.82
C ASP A 33 30.97 -23.29 21.35
N LEU A 34 29.66 -23.12 21.30
CA LEU A 34 29.00 -21.87 20.94
C LEU A 34 28.99 -20.86 22.10
N ASP A 35 28.83 -21.33 23.34
CA ASP A 35 28.84 -20.49 24.54
C ASP A 35 30.23 -19.86 24.81
N ASN A 36 31.32 -20.47 24.29
CA ASN A 36 32.68 -19.97 24.43
C ASN A 36 33.12 -18.98 23.33
N ILE A 37 32.35 -18.82 22.27
CA ILE A 37 32.68 -17.86 21.19
C ILE A 37 32.38 -16.39 21.60
N GLU A 38 31.42 -16.18 22.48
CA GLU A 38 31.08 -14.83 22.95
C GLU A 38 32.15 -14.19 23.86
N THR A 39 33.09 -14.96 24.40
CA THR A 39 34.12 -14.46 25.32
C THR A 39 35.46 -14.11 24.68
N SER A 40 35.68 -14.38 23.37
CA SER A 40 36.99 -14.18 22.72
C SER A 40 37.07 -12.99 21.74
N LEU A 41 36.08 -12.10 21.72
CA LEU A 41 36.07 -10.92 20.84
C LEU A 41 36.61 -9.62 21.50
N THR A 42 37.45 -9.76 22.55
CA THR A 42 38.13 -8.62 23.16
C THR A 42 39.62 -8.78 23.07
N ASP A 43 40.22 -8.61 21.89
CA ASP A 43 41.64 -8.25 21.80
C ASP A 43 41.87 -7.29 20.62
N LYS A 44 42.52 -6.16 20.98
CA LYS A 44 42.80 -5.02 20.12
C LYS A 44 44.00 -5.26 19.20
N PRO A 45 44.02 -4.65 17.99
CA PRO A 45 45.24 -4.34 17.27
C PRO A 45 45.74 -2.91 17.56
N PRO A 46 47.03 -2.61 17.32
CA PRO A 46 47.74 -1.47 17.90
C PRO A 46 47.54 -0.17 17.10
N THR A 47 47.72 0.90 17.85
CA THR A 47 47.63 2.30 17.47
C THR A 47 48.68 2.77 16.48
N ASP A 48 48.24 3.57 15.49
CA ASP A 48 49.06 4.67 14.95
C ASP A 48 48.27 5.98 14.98
N LYS A 49 49.00 7.03 15.46
CA LYS A 49 48.51 8.34 15.82
C LYS A 49 48.34 9.23 14.59
N VAL A 50 47.18 9.89 14.45
CA VAL A 50 47.09 11.24 13.85
C VAL A 50 46.06 12.07 14.63
N ALA A 51 46.43 13.34 14.93
CA ALA A 51 45.81 14.27 15.83
C ALA A 51 44.39 14.73 15.41
N GLU A 52 43.49 14.75 16.34
CA GLU A 52 42.81 15.82 17.07
C GLU A 52 42.08 16.91 16.26
N THR A 53 40.75 16.83 16.27
CA THR A 53 39.92 18.04 16.52
C THR A 53 38.62 17.59 17.23
N ALA A 54 38.43 18.12 18.41
CA ALA A 54 37.39 17.74 19.36
C ALA A 54 35.98 18.27 18.96
N ALA A 55 34.99 17.36 18.95
CA ALA A 55 33.59 17.72 19.11
C ALA A 55 33.08 17.13 20.45
N PRO A 56 32.15 17.78 21.16
CA PRO A 56 31.77 17.40 22.52
C PRO A 56 31.02 16.06 22.55
N PRO A 57 31.10 15.27 23.63
CA PRO A 57 30.50 13.95 23.72
C PRO A 57 28.98 14.05 23.84
N ILE A 58 28.27 13.49 22.87
CA ILE A 58 26.83 13.22 22.99
C ILE A 58 26.71 11.98 23.88
N SER A 59 26.37 12.17 25.14
CA SER A 59 25.96 11.05 26.01
C SER A 59 24.73 10.37 25.46
N PRO A 60 24.70 9.05 25.27
CA PRO A 60 23.48 8.36 24.93
C PRO A 60 22.52 8.49 26.12
N THR A 61 21.44 9.24 25.93
CA THR A 61 20.33 9.27 26.89
C THR A 61 19.69 7.87 26.86
N VAL A 62 20.07 7.04 27.83
CA VAL A 62 19.39 5.77 28.09
C VAL A 62 17.97 6.12 28.50
N LYS A 63 17.00 5.86 27.59
CA LYS A 63 15.60 5.90 27.97
C LYS A 63 15.40 4.89 29.10
N PRO A 64 14.75 5.25 30.22
CA PRO A 64 14.52 4.29 31.30
C PRO A 64 13.78 3.09 30.70
N GLN A 65 14.37 1.91 30.81
CA GLN A 65 13.67 0.66 30.58
C GLN A 65 12.53 0.62 31.58
N ALA A 66 11.30 0.71 31.09
CA ALA A 66 10.13 0.47 31.90
C ALA A 66 10.29 -0.92 32.53
N ASN A 67 10.30 -0.98 33.86
CA ASN A 67 10.25 -2.26 34.58
C ASN A 67 9.00 -2.99 34.11
N ILE A 68 9.18 -4.06 33.35
CA ILE A 68 8.09 -4.96 32.94
C ILE A 68 7.66 -5.68 34.21
N THR A 69 6.76 -5.07 34.96
CA THR A 69 6.05 -5.76 36.02
C THR A 69 5.15 -6.81 35.34
N LYS A 70 5.16 -8.05 35.84
CA LYS A 70 4.30 -9.16 35.34
C LYS A 70 2.82 -8.91 35.71
N SER A 71 2.33 -7.70 35.59
CA SER A 71 0.93 -7.33 35.80
C SER A 71 0.35 -6.93 34.45
N GLU A 72 -0.83 -7.41 34.15
CA GLU A 72 -1.60 -6.95 32.99
C GLU A 72 -1.88 -5.46 33.18
N SER A 73 -1.60 -4.68 32.12
CA SER A 73 -1.90 -3.26 32.08
C SER A 73 -2.51 -2.92 30.72
N PHE A 74 -3.52 -2.07 30.71
CA PHE A 74 -4.21 -1.61 29.51
C PHE A 74 -4.63 -0.15 29.68
N ASP A 75 -4.70 0.55 28.56
CA ASP A 75 -5.24 1.89 28.49
C ASP A 75 -6.59 1.86 27.77
N GLU A 76 -7.61 2.43 28.36
CA GLU A 76 -8.91 2.64 27.71
C GLU A 76 -8.96 4.03 27.11
N ILE A 77 -9.26 4.09 25.81
CA ILE A 77 -9.37 5.35 25.05
C ILE A 77 -10.79 5.48 24.53
N ASP A 78 -11.46 6.56 24.90
CA ASP A 78 -12.81 6.85 24.41
C ASP A 78 -12.86 7.03 22.90
N ASN A 79 -13.82 6.36 22.25
CA ASN A 79 -14.09 6.56 20.85
C ASN A 79 -14.72 7.93 20.62
N ASN A 80 -14.03 8.78 19.88
CA ASN A 80 -14.55 10.08 19.48
C ASN A 80 -15.70 9.96 18.47
N SER A 81 -16.40 11.07 18.21
CA SER A 81 -17.56 11.10 17.30
C SER A 81 -17.22 10.66 15.86
N MET A 82 -16.03 11.02 15.36
CA MET A 82 -15.56 10.62 14.04
C MET A 82 -15.37 9.10 13.95
N ARG A 83 -14.70 8.49 14.94
CA ARG A 83 -14.51 7.03 14.99
C ARG A 83 -15.82 6.26 15.07
N LYS A 84 -16.78 6.76 15.87
CA LYS A 84 -18.15 6.18 15.94
C LYS A 84 -18.88 6.26 14.59
N ALA A 85 -18.75 7.39 13.87
CA ALA A 85 -19.35 7.56 12.54
C ALA A 85 -18.70 6.64 11.49
N ILE A 86 -17.37 6.52 11.49
CA ILE A 86 -16.62 5.60 10.64
C ILE A 86 -17.06 4.15 10.91
N ALA A 87 -17.08 3.71 12.17
CA ALA A 87 -17.48 2.36 12.55
C ALA A 87 -18.90 2.04 12.05
N LYS A 88 -19.86 2.94 12.22
CA LYS A 88 -21.23 2.78 11.74
C LYS A 88 -21.28 2.62 10.22
N ARG A 89 -20.62 3.51 9.46
CA ARG A 89 -20.60 3.47 7.97
C ARG A 89 -19.94 2.21 7.45
N LEU A 90 -18.78 1.83 8.00
CA LEU A 90 -18.05 0.64 7.56
C LEU A 90 -18.83 -0.64 7.87
N SER A 91 -19.41 -0.78 9.08
CA SER A 91 -20.23 -1.93 9.43
C SER A 91 -21.46 -2.01 8.52
N GLN A 92 -22.15 -0.90 8.29
CA GLN A 92 -23.29 -0.86 7.39
C GLN A 92 -22.92 -1.34 5.99
N SER A 93 -21.84 -0.80 5.40
CA SER A 93 -21.38 -1.19 4.07
C SER A 93 -21.00 -2.67 4.02
N LYS A 94 -20.18 -3.13 4.96
CA LYS A 94 -19.65 -4.50 4.94
C LYS A 94 -20.73 -5.57 5.08
N PHE A 95 -21.77 -5.31 5.89
CA PHE A 95 -22.81 -6.29 6.16
C PHE A 95 -24.04 -6.16 5.23
N SER A 96 -24.26 -5.00 4.59
CA SER A 96 -25.38 -4.83 3.67
C SER A 96 -25.04 -5.16 2.20
N ALA A 97 -23.81 -4.89 1.77
CA ALA A 97 -23.37 -5.16 0.40
C ALA A 97 -22.63 -6.51 0.35
N PRO A 98 -23.07 -7.48 -0.46
CA PRO A 98 -22.33 -8.72 -0.69
C PRO A 98 -21.03 -8.43 -1.45
N HIS A 99 -19.93 -8.22 -0.72
CA HIS A 99 -18.64 -7.94 -1.32
C HIS A 99 -18.03 -9.19 -1.95
N TYR A 100 -17.58 -9.06 -3.21
CA TYR A 100 -16.64 -9.99 -3.81
C TYR A 100 -15.44 -9.22 -4.35
N TYR A 101 -14.33 -9.92 -4.62
CA TYR A 101 -13.05 -9.30 -4.91
C TYR A 101 -12.43 -9.90 -6.16
N LEU A 102 -11.95 -9.03 -7.05
CA LEU A 102 -11.18 -9.41 -8.23
C LEU A 102 -9.79 -8.79 -8.14
N SER A 103 -8.75 -9.62 -8.21
CA SER A 103 -7.36 -9.16 -8.16
C SER A 103 -6.67 -9.43 -9.49
N VAL A 104 -5.98 -8.44 -10.02
CA VAL A 104 -5.22 -8.52 -11.27
C VAL A 104 -3.84 -7.90 -11.06
N GLU A 105 -2.84 -8.51 -11.67
CA GLU A 105 -1.48 -8.00 -11.72
C GLU A 105 -1.21 -7.29 -13.04
N PHE A 106 -0.60 -6.12 -12.96
CA PHE A 106 -0.33 -5.20 -14.06
C PHE A 106 1.18 -5.07 -14.25
N ASN A 107 1.64 -5.03 -15.51
CA ASN A 107 2.99 -4.61 -15.83
C ASN A 107 3.09 -3.07 -15.74
N MET A 108 4.07 -2.58 -15.00
CA MET A 108 4.24 -1.15 -14.76
C MET A 108 5.43 -0.53 -15.49
N ASP A 109 6.18 -1.28 -16.28
CA ASP A 109 7.41 -0.80 -16.92
C ASP A 109 7.13 0.40 -17.83
N ASN A 110 6.08 0.31 -18.67
CA ASN A 110 5.66 1.41 -19.54
C ASN A 110 5.13 2.62 -18.74
N ALA A 111 4.41 2.36 -17.63
CA ALA A 111 3.90 3.44 -16.77
C ALA A 111 5.05 4.17 -16.03
N ILE A 112 6.11 3.46 -15.68
CA ILE A 112 7.32 4.05 -15.10
C ILE A 112 8.01 4.94 -16.13
N ALA A 113 8.26 4.42 -17.34
CA ALA A 113 8.89 5.19 -18.42
C ALA A 113 8.05 6.42 -18.81
N PHE A 114 6.74 6.26 -18.95
CA PHE A 114 5.80 7.36 -19.23
C PHE A 114 5.88 8.45 -18.15
N ARG A 115 5.82 8.07 -16.88
CA ARG A 115 5.91 9.01 -15.76
C ARG A 115 7.23 9.78 -15.75
N GLU A 116 8.36 9.09 -16.00
CA GLU A 116 9.68 9.72 -16.09
C GLU A 116 9.72 10.74 -17.22
N GLN A 117 9.24 10.37 -18.42
CA GLN A 117 9.18 11.24 -19.57
C GLN A 117 8.24 12.44 -19.35
N TYR A 118 7.05 12.22 -18.77
CA TYR A 118 6.11 13.30 -18.44
C TYR A 118 6.72 14.28 -17.44
N ASN A 119 7.39 13.77 -16.41
CA ASN A 119 8.02 14.57 -15.35
C ASN A 119 9.32 15.26 -15.80
N SER A 120 9.87 14.96 -16.98
CA SER A 120 10.98 15.70 -17.56
C SER A 120 10.55 17.04 -18.20
N ILE A 121 9.26 17.22 -18.45
CA ILE A 121 8.70 18.47 -18.95
C ILE A 121 8.73 19.52 -17.82
N PRO A 122 9.26 20.74 -18.05
CA PRO A 122 9.30 21.78 -17.03
C PRO A 122 7.92 22.07 -16.40
N ASN A 123 7.89 22.24 -15.09
CA ASN A 123 6.69 22.54 -14.30
C ASN A 123 5.60 21.44 -14.33
N THR A 124 5.92 20.23 -14.78
CA THR A 124 5.00 19.11 -14.68
C THR A 124 5.49 18.11 -13.66
N LYS A 125 4.56 17.58 -12.86
CA LYS A 125 4.84 16.51 -11.90
C LYS A 125 3.60 15.67 -11.70
N ILE A 126 3.72 14.37 -11.99
CA ILE A 126 2.66 13.38 -11.76
C ILE A 126 3.19 12.21 -10.94
N SER A 127 2.30 11.56 -10.22
CA SER A 127 2.54 10.32 -9.48
C SER A 127 1.87 9.13 -10.17
N PHE A 128 2.24 7.91 -9.77
CA PHE A 128 1.52 6.71 -10.24
C PHE A 128 0.05 6.72 -9.81
N ASN A 129 -0.26 7.32 -8.66
CA ASN A 129 -1.64 7.45 -8.21
C ASN A 129 -2.49 8.27 -9.19
N ASP A 130 -1.93 9.34 -9.76
CA ASP A 130 -2.64 10.20 -10.72
C ASP A 130 -2.90 9.45 -12.04
N ILE A 131 -1.94 8.62 -12.48
CA ILE A 131 -2.11 7.74 -13.64
C ILE A 131 -3.24 6.74 -13.39
N VAL A 132 -3.25 6.09 -12.21
CA VAL A 132 -4.32 5.16 -11.83
C VAL A 132 -5.68 5.85 -11.77
N ILE A 133 -5.77 7.04 -11.18
CA ILE A 133 -7.02 7.81 -11.11
C ILE A 133 -7.54 8.13 -12.50
N LYS A 134 -6.68 8.63 -13.39
CA LYS A 134 -7.06 8.97 -14.78
C LYS A 134 -7.46 7.74 -15.56
N ALA A 135 -6.69 6.66 -15.49
CA ALA A 135 -7.00 5.40 -16.16
C ALA A 135 -8.34 4.81 -15.67
N CYS A 136 -8.60 4.82 -14.35
CA CYS A 136 -9.89 4.42 -13.79
C CYS A 136 -11.03 5.30 -14.30
N ALA A 137 -10.84 6.62 -14.35
CA ALA A 137 -11.88 7.53 -14.79
C ALA A 137 -12.30 7.28 -16.24
N ILE A 138 -11.34 7.02 -17.12
CA ILE A 138 -11.62 6.68 -18.52
C ILE A 138 -12.26 5.30 -18.63
N ALA A 139 -11.75 4.28 -17.92
CA ALA A 139 -12.33 2.95 -17.93
C ALA A 139 -13.79 2.93 -17.40
N LEU A 140 -14.13 3.76 -16.41
CA LEU A 140 -15.49 3.87 -15.90
C LEU A 140 -16.48 4.44 -16.92
N ARG A 141 -16.03 5.26 -17.87
CA ARG A 141 -16.88 5.74 -18.99
C ARG A 141 -17.32 4.58 -19.90
N GLU A 142 -16.43 3.62 -20.13
CA GLU A 142 -16.70 2.45 -20.95
C GLU A 142 -17.52 1.38 -20.20
N HIS A 143 -17.45 1.40 -18.84
CA HIS A 143 -18.11 0.43 -17.98
C HIS A 143 -19.10 1.07 -17.00
N PRO A 144 -20.21 1.66 -17.47
CA PRO A 144 -21.15 2.42 -16.63
C PRO A 144 -21.80 1.57 -15.53
N LYS A 145 -21.89 0.26 -15.69
CA LYS A 145 -22.40 -0.66 -14.65
C LYS A 145 -21.49 -0.68 -13.41
N VAL A 146 -20.19 -0.45 -13.56
CA VAL A 146 -19.25 -0.37 -12.44
C VAL A 146 -19.40 0.97 -11.71
N ASN A 147 -19.77 2.03 -12.43
CA ASN A 147 -20.03 3.37 -11.89
C ASN A 147 -21.50 3.51 -11.43
N SER A 148 -21.95 2.59 -10.57
CA SER A 148 -23.35 2.46 -10.16
C SER A 148 -23.56 2.62 -8.66
N GLN A 149 -24.83 2.72 -8.26
CA GLN A 149 -25.27 2.79 -6.86
C GLN A 149 -26.50 1.93 -6.68
N TRP A 150 -26.51 1.12 -5.63
CA TRP A 150 -27.61 0.25 -5.27
C TRP A 150 -28.63 0.96 -4.37
N SER A 151 -29.91 0.79 -4.66
CA SER A 151 -31.01 0.96 -3.71
C SER A 151 -31.98 -0.21 -3.82
N GLU A 152 -32.85 -0.41 -2.84
CA GLU A 152 -33.80 -1.53 -2.87
C GLU A 152 -34.72 -1.52 -4.11
N GLU A 153 -35.10 -0.33 -4.59
CA GLU A 153 -36.02 -0.18 -5.70
C GLU A 153 -35.33 -0.09 -7.07
N LYS A 154 -34.09 0.39 -7.14
CA LYS A 154 -33.41 0.68 -8.41
C LYS A 154 -31.90 0.69 -8.29
N THR A 155 -31.22 0.33 -9.37
CA THR A 155 -29.80 0.61 -9.59
C THR A 155 -29.66 1.90 -10.38
N ARG A 156 -28.93 2.86 -9.82
CA ARG A 156 -28.57 4.11 -10.50
C ARG A 156 -27.26 3.92 -11.22
N LEU A 157 -27.22 4.18 -12.52
CA LEU A 157 -25.98 4.29 -13.30
C LEU A 157 -25.58 5.76 -13.36
N ASN A 158 -24.37 6.09 -12.90
CA ASN A 158 -23.88 7.46 -12.91
C ASN A 158 -23.18 7.74 -14.25
N HIS A 159 -23.54 8.79 -14.94
CA HIS A 159 -22.89 9.20 -16.19
C HIS A 159 -21.69 10.13 -15.90
N HIS A 160 -21.70 10.84 -14.79
CA HIS A 160 -20.56 11.60 -14.31
C HIS A 160 -19.62 10.70 -13.51
N ILE A 161 -18.32 10.99 -13.57
CA ILE A 161 -17.30 10.19 -12.91
C ILE A 161 -16.61 11.02 -11.84
N HIS A 162 -16.98 10.75 -10.59
CA HIS A 162 -16.46 11.42 -9.40
C HIS A 162 -15.67 10.42 -8.58
N ILE A 163 -14.32 10.58 -8.57
CA ILE A 163 -13.43 9.63 -7.90
C ILE A 163 -13.08 10.14 -6.51
N GLY A 164 -13.51 9.38 -5.50
CA GLY A 164 -13.06 9.54 -4.14
C GLY A 164 -11.65 8.96 -3.98
N VAL A 165 -10.74 9.74 -3.40
CA VAL A 165 -9.36 9.31 -3.12
C VAL A 165 -9.16 9.19 -1.62
N ALA A 166 -8.92 7.98 -1.12
CA ALA A 166 -8.74 7.75 0.30
C ALA A 166 -7.42 8.38 0.81
N VAL A 167 -7.52 9.24 1.82
CA VAL A 167 -6.39 9.92 2.47
C VAL A 167 -6.40 9.61 3.96
N GLY A 168 -5.30 9.04 4.47
CA GLY A 168 -5.11 8.80 5.90
C GLY A 168 -4.85 10.10 6.66
N VAL A 169 -5.52 10.25 7.80
CA VAL A 169 -5.34 11.32 8.78
C VAL A 169 -5.17 10.71 10.18
N ASP A 170 -4.68 11.48 11.15
CA ASP A 170 -4.38 10.98 12.50
C ASP A 170 -5.59 10.29 13.16
N ASP A 171 -6.79 10.82 12.98
CA ASP A 171 -8.01 10.29 13.58
C ASP A 171 -8.71 9.19 12.73
N GLY A 172 -8.18 8.85 11.54
CA GLY A 172 -8.80 7.85 10.67
C GLY A 172 -8.54 8.07 9.17
N LEU A 173 -9.61 8.07 8.38
CA LEU A 173 -9.54 8.18 6.92
C LEU A 173 -10.62 9.17 6.43
N VAL A 174 -10.25 10.02 5.49
CA VAL A 174 -11.19 10.88 4.74
C VAL A 174 -11.07 10.59 3.25
N VAL A 175 -12.14 10.84 2.51
CA VAL A 175 -12.22 10.51 1.08
C VAL A 175 -12.62 11.76 0.28
N PRO A 176 -11.69 12.69 0.03
CA PRO A 176 -11.97 13.82 -0.87
C PRO A 176 -12.27 13.34 -2.29
N VAL A 177 -13.04 14.11 -3.03
CA VAL A 177 -13.65 13.73 -4.31
C VAL A 177 -13.15 14.62 -5.43
N ILE A 178 -12.53 14.02 -6.43
CA ILE A 178 -12.21 14.64 -7.72
C ILE A 178 -13.46 14.55 -8.58
N LYS A 179 -14.13 15.67 -8.78
CA LYS A 179 -15.34 15.74 -9.62
C LYS A 179 -14.95 15.73 -11.10
N PHE A 180 -15.72 15.02 -11.94
CA PHE A 180 -15.50 14.90 -13.40
C PHE A 180 -14.05 14.48 -13.75
N ALA A 181 -13.52 13.49 -13.02
CA ALA A 181 -12.13 13.04 -13.12
C ALA A 181 -11.73 12.57 -14.54
N ASP A 182 -12.70 12.10 -15.33
CA ASP A 182 -12.52 11.72 -16.72
C ASP A 182 -12.17 12.91 -17.63
N SER A 183 -12.67 14.12 -17.33
CA SER A 183 -12.40 15.35 -18.07
C SER A 183 -11.13 16.07 -17.59
N GLU A 184 -10.62 15.73 -16.41
CA GLU A 184 -9.45 16.38 -15.83
C GLU A 184 -8.13 15.90 -16.45
N SER A 185 -7.16 16.80 -16.61
CA SER A 185 -5.81 16.46 -17.03
C SER A 185 -5.03 15.78 -15.90
N LEU A 186 -3.99 15.01 -16.23
CA LEU A 186 -3.08 14.44 -15.23
C LEU A 186 -2.48 15.50 -14.30
N HIS A 187 -2.15 16.68 -14.82
CA HIS A 187 -1.62 17.79 -14.04
C HIS A 187 -2.66 18.34 -13.05
N SER A 188 -3.92 18.52 -13.50
CA SER A 188 -5.02 18.96 -12.66
C SER A 188 -5.31 17.93 -11.54
N ILE A 189 -5.38 16.63 -11.88
CA ILE A 189 -5.55 15.55 -10.91
C ILE A 189 -4.43 15.59 -9.85
N ASN A 190 -3.16 15.69 -10.26
CA ASN A 190 -2.04 15.78 -9.32
C ASN A 190 -2.18 16.99 -8.37
N SER A 191 -2.52 18.17 -8.91
CA SER A 191 -2.70 19.38 -8.12
C SER A 191 -3.80 19.20 -7.07
N MET A 192 -4.96 18.67 -7.47
CA MET A 192 -6.09 18.41 -6.57
C MET A 192 -5.75 17.37 -5.50
N VAL A 193 -5.12 16.26 -5.87
CA VAL A 193 -4.73 15.20 -4.91
C VAL A 193 -3.76 15.74 -3.87
N ARG A 194 -2.78 16.54 -4.27
CA ARG A 194 -1.82 17.16 -3.34
C ARG A 194 -2.48 18.17 -2.41
N ASP A 195 -3.33 19.03 -2.93
CA ASP A 195 -4.10 20.00 -2.15
C ASP A 195 -5.00 19.29 -1.12
N PHE A 196 -5.75 18.29 -1.55
CA PHE A 196 -6.60 17.48 -0.67
C PHE A 196 -5.77 16.79 0.43
N ALA A 197 -4.62 16.22 0.10
CA ALA A 197 -3.77 15.56 1.10
C ALA A 197 -3.27 16.53 2.18
N VAL A 198 -2.91 17.77 1.82
CA VAL A 198 -2.47 18.81 2.76
C VAL A 198 -3.65 19.28 3.62
N ARG A 199 -4.80 19.59 2.99
CA ARG A 199 -5.99 20.08 3.70
C ARG A 199 -6.66 19.01 4.54
N ALA A 200 -6.60 17.75 4.14
CA ALA A 200 -7.08 16.63 4.94
C ALA A 200 -6.36 16.54 6.29
N LYS A 201 -5.01 16.56 6.27
CA LYS A 201 -4.19 16.50 7.47
C LYS A 201 -4.42 17.70 8.40
N SER A 202 -4.69 18.87 7.84
CA SER A 202 -5.00 20.09 8.61
C SER A 202 -6.48 20.25 8.95
N LYS A 203 -7.33 19.25 8.67
CA LYS A 203 -8.79 19.25 8.92
C LYS A 203 -9.52 20.42 8.24
N LYS A 204 -9.04 20.84 7.05
CA LYS A 204 -9.56 21.99 6.29
C LYS A 204 -10.34 21.60 5.02
N LEU A 205 -10.69 20.33 4.85
CA LEU A 205 -11.58 19.89 3.78
C LEU A 205 -13.00 20.37 4.06
N ARG A 206 -13.69 20.84 3.02
CA ARG A 206 -15.09 21.24 3.11
C ARG A 206 -16.01 20.02 2.96
N PRO A 207 -17.21 20.04 3.53
CA PRO A 207 -18.15 18.94 3.39
C PRO A 207 -18.48 18.57 1.94
N ASP A 208 -18.62 19.55 1.05
CA ASP A 208 -18.90 19.36 -0.38
C ASP A 208 -17.74 18.71 -1.17
N GLU A 209 -16.55 18.67 -0.58
CA GLU A 209 -15.37 18.03 -1.17
C GLU A 209 -15.21 16.56 -0.76
N ILE A 210 -15.94 16.10 0.24
CA ILE A 210 -15.87 14.71 0.75
C ILE A 210 -17.14 13.91 0.45
N GLU A 211 -18.08 14.49 -0.29
CA GLU A 211 -19.35 13.86 -0.66
C GLU A 211 -19.51 13.76 -2.17
N GLY A 212 -20.36 12.81 -2.61
CA GLY A 212 -20.74 12.67 -4.00
C GLY A 212 -19.79 11.88 -4.87
N SER A 213 -18.88 11.08 -4.29
CA SER A 213 -18.09 10.13 -5.07
C SER A 213 -18.99 9.06 -5.70
N THR A 214 -18.64 8.62 -6.91
CA THR A 214 -19.31 7.53 -7.62
C THR A 214 -18.45 6.26 -7.65
N PHE A 215 -17.15 6.42 -7.46
CA PHE A 215 -16.15 5.36 -7.32
C PHE A 215 -15.07 5.79 -6.33
N THR A 216 -14.41 4.85 -5.67
CA THR A 216 -13.37 5.19 -4.70
C THR A 216 -12.07 4.44 -5.01
N ILE A 217 -10.93 5.10 -4.80
CA ILE A 217 -9.59 4.52 -4.90
C ILE A 217 -8.90 4.63 -3.54
N SER A 218 -8.38 3.51 -3.06
CA SER A 218 -7.56 3.42 -1.85
C SER A 218 -6.16 2.93 -2.22
N ASN A 219 -5.12 3.71 -1.90
CA ASN A 219 -3.74 3.39 -2.25
C ASN A 219 -2.88 3.21 -1.00
N LEU A 220 -2.37 2.00 -0.79
CA LEU A 220 -1.43 1.65 0.27
C LEU A 220 -0.04 1.26 -0.26
N GLY A 221 0.21 1.47 -1.55
CA GLY A 221 1.48 1.13 -2.18
C GLY A 221 2.68 1.84 -1.56
N MET A 222 2.50 3.09 -1.08
CA MET A 222 3.54 3.86 -0.39
C MET A 222 3.99 3.23 0.96
N PHE A 223 3.17 2.35 1.54
CA PHE A 223 3.49 1.62 2.76
C PHE A 223 4.07 0.22 2.50
N GLY A 224 4.37 -0.11 1.25
CA GLY A 224 4.90 -1.41 0.85
C GLY A 224 3.88 -2.55 0.84
N ILE A 225 2.60 -2.24 0.98
CA ILE A 225 1.52 -3.25 0.92
C ILE A 225 1.37 -3.74 -0.51
N LYS A 226 1.56 -5.03 -0.71
CA LYS A 226 1.52 -5.67 -2.04
C LYS A 226 0.10 -5.82 -2.57
N GLU A 227 -0.82 -6.21 -1.70
CA GLU A 227 -2.21 -6.50 -2.02
C GLU A 227 -3.06 -6.36 -0.77
N PHE A 228 -4.25 -5.81 -0.88
CA PHE A 228 -5.24 -5.72 0.19
C PHE A 228 -6.64 -5.58 -0.40
N THR A 229 -7.65 -5.81 0.43
CA THR A 229 -9.06 -5.59 0.09
C THR A 229 -9.61 -4.41 0.87
N SER A 230 -10.43 -3.59 0.23
CA SER A 230 -11.11 -2.45 0.85
C SER A 230 -12.59 -2.76 1.10
N ILE A 231 -13.18 -2.03 2.05
CA ILE A 231 -14.63 -1.98 2.24
C ILE A 231 -15.20 -0.90 1.33
N ILE A 232 -16.26 -1.21 0.60
CA ILE A 232 -16.90 -0.29 -0.32
C ILE A 232 -17.37 0.97 0.42
N ASN A 233 -17.04 2.13 -0.13
CA ASN A 233 -17.50 3.43 0.37
C ASN A 233 -18.89 3.74 -0.17
N GLN A 234 -19.93 3.22 0.49
CA GLN A 234 -21.31 3.47 0.06
C GLN A 234 -21.62 4.99 -0.02
N PRO A 235 -22.42 5.40 -1.04
CA PRO A 235 -23.28 4.61 -1.92
C PRO A 235 -22.59 4.02 -3.18
N ASN A 236 -21.27 4.14 -3.34
CA ASN A 236 -20.57 3.54 -4.46
C ASN A 236 -20.77 2.02 -4.48
N SER A 237 -20.79 1.42 -5.67
CA SER A 237 -20.85 -0.04 -5.82
C SER A 237 -19.48 -0.70 -5.93
N ALA A 238 -18.39 0.06 -6.01
CA ALA A 238 -17.05 -0.49 -6.09
C ALA A 238 -15.98 0.43 -5.48
N ILE A 239 -14.87 -0.19 -5.10
CA ILE A 239 -13.64 0.48 -4.63
C ILE A 239 -12.42 -0.28 -5.15
N LEU A 240 -11.43 0.45 -5.65
CA LEU A 240 -10.16 -0.09 -6.12
C LEU A 240 -9.07 0.07 -5.05
N SER A 241 -8.47 -1.05 -4.67
CA SER A 241 -7.32 -1.12 -3.78
C SER A 241 -6.04 -1.18 -4.61
N VAL A 242 -5.11 -0.25 -4.38
CA VAL A 242 -3.85 -0.11 -5.14
C VAL A 242 -2.67 -0.53 -4.27
N GLY A 243 -1.98 -1.60 -4.69
CA GLY A 243 -0.78 -2.10 -4.04
C GLY A 243 0.50 -1.40 -4.46
N SER A 244 1.62 -1.82 -3.88
CA SER A 244 2.95 -1.31 -4.23
C SER A 244 3.44 -1.85 -5.57
N ILE A 245 4.25 -1.05 -6.27
CA ILE A 245 5.02 -1.51 -7.42
C ILE A 245 6.19 -2.35 -6.90
N ILE A 246 6.34 -3.57 -7.42
CA ILE A 246 7.34 -4.54 -7.00
C ILE A 246 8.20 -4.92 -8.19
N LYS A 247 9.51 -4.80 -8.00
CA LYS A 247 10.51 -5.31 -8.95
C LYS A 247 10.73 -6.79 -8.69
N LYS A 248 10.48 -7.64 -9.70
CA LYS A 248 10.61 -9.10 -9.58
C LYS A 248 10.93 -9.76 -10.92
N PRO A 249 11.36 -11.05 -10.94
CA PRO A 249 11.42 -11.82 -12.17
C PRO A 249 10.02 -11.97 -12.78
N VAL A 250 9.93 -11.72 -14.08
CA VAL A 250 8.72 -11.90 -14.89
C VAL A 250 9.07 -12.67 -16.16
N VAL A 251 8.10 -13.34 -16.77
CA VAL A 251 8.29 -14.00 -18.06
C VAL A 251 7.73 -13.09 -19.16
N ILE A 252 8.59 -12.71 -20.10
CA ILE A 252 8.24 -11.94 -21.30
C ILE A 252 8.87 -12.67 -22.49
N ASP A 253 8.08 -13.01 -23.51
CA ASP A 253 8.51 -13.72 -24.71
C ASP A 253 9.33 -14.99 -24.37
N ASP A 254 8.81 -15.80 -23.46
CA ASP A 254 9.42 -17.05 -22.94
C ASP A 254 10.79 -16.87 -22.27
N LYS A 255 11.16 -15.66 -21.89
CA LYS A 255 12.40 -15.34 -21.19
C LYS A 255 12.13 -14.78 -19.80
N ILE A 256 12.91 -15.21 -18.82
CA ILE A 256 12.89 -14.62 -17.49
C ILE A 256 13.63 -13.30 -17.52
N THR A 257 12.93 -12.21 -17.23
CA THR A 257 13.49 -10.86 -17.18
C THR A 257 13.15 -10.19 -15.85
N ILE A 258 13.76 -9.05 -15.57
CA ILE A 258 13.38 -8.22 -14.43
C ILE A 258 12.28 -7.26 -14.90
N GLY A 259 11.11 -7.31 -14.27
CA GLY A 259 10.01 -6.39 -14.55
C GLY A 259 9.43 -5.77 -13.27
N ASN A 260 8.67 -4.72 -13.43
CA ASN A 260 7.95 -4.06 -12.36
C ASN A 260 6.46 -4.38 -12.46
N THR A 261 5.88 -4.89 -11.39
CA THR A 261 4.46 -5.24 -11.37
C THR A 261 3.74 -4.58 -10.23
N MET A 262 2.44 -4.35 -10.39
CA MET A 262 1.55 -3.81 -9.36
C MET A 262 0.26 -4.62 -9.33
N LYS A 263 -0.20 -4.98 -8.13
CA LYS A 263 -1.51 -5.62 -7.97
C LYS A 263 -2.57 -4.59 -7.63
N LEU A 264 -3.69 -4.69 -8.32
CA LEU A 264 -4.91 -3.96 -8.02
C LEU A 264 -6.01 -4.96 -7.66
N THR A 265 -6.76 -4.64 -6.60
CA THR A 265 -7.89 -5.46 -6.16
C THR A 265 -9.16 -4.60 -6.18
N LEU A 266 -10.13 -5.00 -6.99
CA LEU A 266 -11.44 -4.38 -7.07
C LEU A 266 -12.40 -5.10 -6.12
N ALA A 267 -12.95 -4.37 -5.15
CA ALA A 267 -14.07 -4.85 -4.34
C ALA A 267 -15.37 -4.34 -4.95
N CYS A 268 -16.31 -5.23 -5.21
CA CYS A 268 -17.59 -4.94 -5.85
C CYS A 268 -18.77 -5.36 -4.97
N ASP A 269 -19.85 -4.60 -5.06
CA ASP A 269 -21.17 -4.99 -4.58
C ASP A 269 -21.83 -5.92 -5.62
N HIS A 270 -21.96 -7.20 -5.27
CA HIS A 270 -22.45 -8.22 -6.20
C HIS A 270 -23.92 -8.02 -6.59
N ARG A 271 -24.65 -7.12 -5.95
CA ARG A 271 -26.03 -6.77 -6.33
C ARG A 271 -26.10 -5.93 -7.61
N THR A 272 -25.03 -5.15 -7.90
CA THR A 272 -24.97 -4.27 -9.08
C THR A 272 -23.92 -4.69 -10.10
N ILE A 273 -22.83 -5.30 -9.65
CA ILE A 273 -21.68 -5.67 -10.48
C ILE A 273 -21.49 -7.17 -10.38
N ASP A 274 -21.67 -7.88 -11.49
CA ASP A 274 -21.36 -9.30 -11.60
C ASP A 274 -19.88 -9.54 -11.95
N GLY A 275 -19.45 -10.81 -11.86
CA GLY A 275 -18.04 -11.18 -12.09
C GLY A 275 -17.52 -10.81 -13.48
N VAL A 276 -18.38 -10.93 -14.52
CA VAL A 276 -18.01 -10.59 -15.91
C VAL A 276 -17.84 -9.09 -16.05
N THR A 277 -18.79 -8.30 -15.55
CA THR A 277 -18.75 -6.84 -15.58
C THR A 277 -17.49 -6.29 -14.89
N GLY A 278 -17.17 -6.78 -13.68
CA GLY A 278 -15.97 -6.38 -12.96
C GLY A 278 -14.67 -6.81 -13.66
N SER A 279 -14.65 -8.00 -14.26
CA SER A 279 -13.49 -8.50 -15.00
C SER A 279 -13.20 -7.70 -16.27
N LEU A 280 -14.24 -7.37 -17.05
CA LEU A 280 -14.09 -6.54 -18.26
C LEU A 280 -13.58 -5.14 -17.92
N PHE A 281 -14.08 -4.52 -16.83
CA PHE A 281 -13.55 -3.26 -16.35
C PHE A 281 -12.05 -3.35 -16.01
N LEU A 282 -11.64 -4.39 -15.28
CA LEU A 282 -10.22 -4.58 -14.94
C LEU A 282 -9.36 -4.86 -16.17
N GLN A 283 -9.89 -5.53 -17.19
CA GLN A 283 -9.20 -5.76 -18.46
C GLN A 283 -8.98 -4.44 -19.22
N THR A 284 -10.00 -3.59 -19.31
CA THR A 284 -9.87 -2.24 -19.88
C THR A 284 -8.87 -1.39 -19.09
N LEU A 285 -8.98 -1.38 -17.76
CA LEU A 285 -8.05 -0.67 -16.89
C LEU A 285 -6.61 -1.16 -17.09
N LYS A 286 -6.42 -2.48 -17.31
CA LYS A 286 -5.12 -3.06 -17.61
C LYS A 286 -4.55 -2.48 -18.91
N GLY A 287 -5.35 -2.41 -19.96
CA GLY A 287 -4.95 -1.79 -21.22
C GLY A 287 -4.43 -0.35 -21.04
N TYR A 288 -5.13 0.45 -20.25
CA TYR A 288 -4.74 1.85 -19.98
C TYR A 288 -3.47 1.97 -19.12
N LEU A 289 -3.32 1.16 -18.09
CA LEU A 289 -2.15 1.22 -17.21
C LEU A 289 -0.89 0.67 -17.86
N GLU A 290 -1.01 -0.37 -18.68
CA GLU A 290 0.10 -0.96 -19.43
C GLU A 290 0.47 -0.15 -20.68
N ASN A 291 -0.43 0.72 -21.18
CA ASN A 291 -0.22 1.63 -22.30
C ASN A 291 -0.66 3.06 -21.95
N PRO A 292 0.02 3.75 -21.03
CA PRO A 292 -0.45 4.98 -20.40
C PRO A 292 -0.56 6.18 -21.36
N VAL A 293 0.04 6.13 -22.54
CA VAL A 293 -0.16 7.18 -23.56
C VAL A 293 -1.63 7.27 -23.98
N THR A 294 -2.36 6.17 -23.95
CA THR A 294 -3.79 6.09 -24.34
C THR A 294 -4.73 6.87 -23.41
N ILE A 295 -4.29 7.19 -22.19
CA ILE A 295 -5.09 8.01 -21.26
C ILE A 295 -5.05 9.52 -21.56
N LEU A 296 -4.24 9.93 -22.54
CA LEU A 296 -4.10 11.33 -22.97
C LEU A 296 -5.04 11.71 -24.12
N VAL A 297 -5.70 10.71 -24.73
CA VAL A 297 -6.52 10.87 -25.94
C VAL A 297 -8.00 11.03 -25.61
#